data_1f6e8d1493cd4daa8f2b229dce4f76d0
#
_entry.id   1f6e8d1493cd4daa8f2b229dce4f76d0
#
_cell.length_a   1.000
_cell.length_b   1.000
_cell.length_c   1.000
_cell.angle_alpha   90.00
_cell.angle_beta   90.00
_cell.angle_gamma   90.00
#
_symmetry.space_group_name_H-M   'P 1'
#
loop_
_entity.id
_entity.type
_entity.pdbx_description
1 polymer ?
#
loop_
_entity_poly.entity_id
_entity_poly.type
_entity_poly.pdbx_seq_one_letter_code
_entity_poly.pdbx_strand_id
1 'polypeptide(L)'
;LGTQKFAIVERSQAASHPGMPFDILKCQKQEYDQMPEHRAREHHRNRVQETLREEISVIIDGELSDPRIGSAVCTEVTLEPGGKSGHAYIQVVGDEAEEQSTLEGLMAARGYIRAQLLDRMGVRHLPEISFHIDRSEKINARMDSLLTRMKKRQGRNGGRKSEAVQS
;
A
#
# COMPACT_ATOMS: atom_id res chain seq x y z
N LEU A 1 -8.28 42.79 24.77
CA LEU A 1 -7.29 42.93 23.71
C LEU A 1 -6.08 42.06 24.07
N GLY A 2 -6.08 40.78 23.76
CA GLY A 2 -5.02 39.83 24.03
C GLY A 2 -4.97 38.78 22.94
N THR A 3 -4.23 39.09 21.89
CA THR A 3 -3.95 38.21 20.75
C THR A 3 -2.92 37.17 21.22
N GLN A 4 -3.38 35.99 21.59
CA GLN A 4 -2.48 34.84 21.78
C GLN A 4 -2.08 34.31 20.41
N LYS A 5 -0.88 34.62 19.99
CA LYS A 5 -0.17 33.99 18.88
C LYS A 5 0.14 32.55 19.32
N PHE A 6 -0.61 31.57 18.84
CA PHE A 6 -0.21 30.18 18.91
C PHE A 6 1.01 29.99 18.01
N ALA A 7 2.12 29.75 18.68
CA ALA A 7 3.37 29.37 18.03
C ALA A 7 3.15 28.07 17.25
N ILE A 8 3.35 28.14 15.95
CA ILE A 8 3.48 26.97 15.07
C ILE A 8 4.81 26.31 15.47
N VAL A 9 4.72 25.27 16.28
CA VAL A 9 5.88 24.42 16.60
C VAL A 9 6.26 23.68 15.31
N GLU A 10 7.42 24.01 14.81
CA GLU A 10 8.06 23.36 13.67
C GLU A 10 8.16 21.85 13.88
N ARG A 11 7.42 21.08 13.08
CA ARG A 11 7.38 19.62 13.10
C ARG A 11 8.44 19.02 12.17
N SER A 12 9.70 19.31 12.45
CA SER A 12 10.77 18.66 11.69
C SER A 12 11.73 17.82 12.55
N GLN A 13 11.40 17.54 13.83
CA GLN A 13 12.30 16.79 14.72
C GLN A 13 11.59 15.73 15.56
N ALA A 14 10.78 14.89 14.92
CA ALA A 14 10.22 13.70 15.57
C ALA A 14 11.06 12.44 15.31
N ALA A 15 12.35 12.59 15.03
CA ALA A 15 13.28 11.49 14.96
C ALA A 15 14.37 11.67 16.00
N SER A 16 14.39 10.78 17.00
CA SER A 16 15.47 10.56 17.97
C SER A 16 15.29 11.19 19.36
N HIS A 17 14.34 10.65 20.14
CA HIS A 17 14.48 10.65 21.58
C HIS A 17 14.79 9.23 22.05
N PRO A 18 16.05 8.85 22.27
CA PRO A 18 16.40 7.57 22.88
C PRO A 18 16.07 7.65 24.38
N GLY A 19 14.99 7.01 24.80
CA GLY A 19 14.64 6.89 26.21
C GLY A 19 13.17 7.04 26.60
N MET A 20 12.26 7.31 25.68
CA MET A 20 10.83 7.30 26.02
C MET A 20 10.29 5.86 26.07
N PRO A 21 9.60 5.46 27.15
CA PRO A 21 8.96 4.14 27.19
C PRO A 21 7.93 4.01 26.07
N PHE A 22 7.90 2.82 25.46
CA PHE A 22 7.09 2.49 24.29
C PHE A 22 5.58 2.76 24.46
N ASP A 23 5.12 2.77 25.71
CA ASP A 23 3.71 3.02 26.07
C ASP A 23 3.31 4.50 25.92
N ILE A 24 4.22 5.44 26.15
CA ILE A 24 3.95 6.88 25.98
C ILE A 24 3.80 7.22 24.49
N LEU A 25 4.60 6.61 23.62
CA LEU A 25 4.50 6.79 22.17
C LEU A 25 3.20 6.25 21.60
N LYS A 26 2.70 5.12 22.13
CA LYS A 26 1.38 4.56 21.75
C LYS A 26 0.24 5.48 22.20
N CYS A 27 0.30 6.01 23.40
CA CYS A 27 -0.72 6.89 23.94
C CYS A 27 -0.81 8.21 23.16
N GLN A 28 0.32 8.82 22.83
CA GLN A 28 0.37 10.03 22.02
C GLN A 28 -0.12 9.81 20.59
N LYS A 29 0.18 8.65 20.00
CA LYS A 29 -0.31 8.30 18.66
C LYS A 29 -1.83 8.11 18.65
N GLN A 30 -2.39 7.45 19.67
CA GLN A 30 -3.83 7.26 19.80
C GLN A 30 -4.59 8.59 19.98
N GLU A 31 -4.04 9.53 20.74
CA GLU A 31 -4.64 10.84 20.95
C GLU A 31 -4.60 11.71 19.70
N TYR A 32 -3.49 11.63 18.94
CA TYR A 32 -3.33 12.30 17.66
C TYR A 32 -4.31 11.77 16.60
N ASP A 33 -4.50 10.46 16.51
CA ASP A 33 -5.43 9.81 15.57
C ASP A 33 -6.91 10.11 15.89
N GLN A 34 -7.21 10.53 17.11
CA GLN A 34 -8.58 10.89 17.52
C GLN A 34 -8.97 12.34 17.21
N MET A 35 -8.04 13.19 16.79
CA MET A 35 -8.34 14.57 16.42
C MET A 35 -9.24 14.63 15.17
N PRO A 36 -10.36 15.39 15.21
CA PRO A 36 -11.30 15.47 14.09
C PRO A 36 -10.65 15.92 12.76
N GLU A 37 -9.69 16.83 12.83
CA GLU A 37 -8.97 17.32 11.67
C GLU A 37 -8.06 16.24 11.04
N HIS A 38 -7.47 15.38 11.86
CA HIS A 38 -6.64 14.28 11.37
C HIS A 38 -7.48 13.25 10.63
N ARG A 39 -8.61 12.86 11.21
CA ARG A 39 -9.56 11.94 10.56
C ARG A 39 -10.09 12.48 9.25
N ALA A 40 -10.43 13.76 9.18
CA ALA A 40 -10.91 14.38 7.94
C ALA A 40 -9.84 14.35 6.84
N ARG A 41 -8.58 14.62 7.18
CA ARG A 41 -7.46 14.55 6.22
C ARG A 41 -7.20 13.11 5.78
N GLU A 42 -7.30 12.15 6.68
CA GLU A 42 -7.13 10.73 6.37
C GLU A 42 -8.25 10.22 5.46
N HIS A 43 -9.50 10.52 5.76
CA HIS A 43 -10.63 10.20 4.88
C HIS A 43 -10.50 10.83 3.49
N HIS A 44 -10.04 12.08 3.41
CA HIS A 44 -9.79 12.73 2.13
C HIS A 44 -8.67 12.00 1.36
N ARG A 45 -7.56 11.67 2.03
CA ARG A 45 -6.45 10.94 1.42
C ARG A 45 -6.90 9.58 0.89
N ASN A 46 -7.64 8.80 1.69
CA ASN A 46 -8.14 7.49 1.31
C ASN A 46 -9.07 7.57 0.09
N ARG A 47 -9.93 8.58 0.03
CA ARG A 47 -10.78 8.82 -1.14
C ARG A 47 -9.96 9.13 -2.40
N VAL A 48 -8.93 9.96 -2.29
CA VAL A 48 -8.03 10.28 -3.42
C VAL A 48 -7.27 9.03 -3.86
N GLN A 49 -6.79 8.20 -2.94
CA GLN A 49 -6.10 6.93 -3.23
C GLN A 49 -7.02 5.99 -4.02
N GLU A 50 -8.28 5.85 -3.59
CA GLU A 50 -9.25 5.00 -4.28
C GLU A 50 -9.57 5.50 -5.69
N THR A 51 -9.83 6.80 -5.84
CA THR A 51 -10.05 7.39 -7.17
C THR A 51 -8.83 7.19 -8.08
N LEU A 52 -7.61 7.39 -7.57
CA LEU A 52 -6.39 7.14 -8.33
C LEU A 52 -6.26 5.68 -8.75
N ARG A 53 -6.60 4.74 -7.87
CA ARG A 53 -6.58 3.30 -8.16
C ARG A 53 -7.52 2.95 -9.31
N GLU A 54 -8.75 3.45 -9.26
CA GLU A 54 -9.76 3.23 -10.30
C GLU A 54 -9.33 3.81 -11.64
N GLU A 55 -8.90 5.06 -11.67
CA GLU A 55 -8.48 5.72 -12.91
C GLU A 55 -7.22 5.08 -13.52
N ILE A 56 -6.24 4.71 -12.70
CA ILE A 56 -5.04 4.01 -13.17
C ILE A 56 -5.43 2.66 -13.78
N SER A 57 -6.33 1.90 -13.15
CA SER A 57 -6.81 0.61 -13.69
C SER A 57 -7.46 0.80 -15.07
N VAL A 58 -8.33 1.79 -15.23
CA VAL A 58 -8.98 2.09 -16.51
C VAL A 58 -7.97 2.46 -17.59
N ILE A 59 -6.95 3.25 -17.26
CA ILE A 59 -5.91 3.63 -18.20
C ILE A 59 -5.07 2.43 -18.63
N ILE A 60 -4.72 1.54 -17.68
CA ILE A 60 -3.93 0.32 -17.97
C ILE A 60 -4.71 -0.63 -18.87
N ASP A 61 -5.99 -0.89 -18.57
CA ASP A 61 -6.81 -1.84 -19.29
C ASP A 61 -7.21 -1.38 -20.70
N GLY A 62 -7.41 -0.08 -20.89
CA GLY A 62 -8.07 0.42 -22.11
C GLY A 62 -7.22 1.33 -23.01
N GLU A 63 -6.19 1.98 -22.51
CA GLU A 63 -5.54 3.07 -23.22
C GLU A 63 -4.06 2.86 -23.51
N LEU A 64 -3.43 1.94 -22.80
CA LEU A 64 -2.03 1.62 -23.03
C LEU A 64 -1.92 0.52 -24.09
N SER A 65 -1.52 0.92 -25.30
CA SER A 65 -1.29 -0.01 -26.42
C SER A 65 0.17 -0.53 -26.44
N ASP A 66 0.89 -0.47 -25.35
CA ASP A 66 2.28 -0.97 -25.28
C ASP A 66 2.27 -2.51 -25.15
N PRO A 67 2.82 -3.27 -26.11
CA PRO A 67 2.83 -4.73 -26.09
C PRO A 67 3.64 -5.33 -24.92
N ARG A 68 4.45 -4.52 -24.23
CA ARG A 68 5.17 -4.94 -23.03
C ARG A 68 4.29 -5.01 -21.79
N ILE A 69 3.16 -4.29 -21.82
CA ILE A 69 2.19 -4.28 -20.72
C ILE A 69 1.24 -5.44 -20.95
N GLY A 70 1.40 -6.50 -20.16
CA GLY A 70 0.52 -7.67 -20.17
C GLY A 70 -0.81 -7.40 -19.45
N SER A 71 -1.49 -8.47 -19.05
CA SER A 71 -2.68 -8.37 -18.20
C SER A 71 -2.28 -7.89 -16.81
N ALA A 72 -2.53 -6.62 -16.54
CA ALA A 72 -2.11 -5.93 -15.33
C ALA A 72 -3.27 -5.16 -14.71
N VAL A 73 -3.41 -5.20 -13.40
CA VAL A 73 -4.48 -4.50 -12.65
C VAL A 73 -3.84 -3.73 -11.49
N CYS A 74 -4.30 -2.51 -11.26
CA CYS A 74 -3.90 -1.73 -10.08
C CYS A 74 -4.66 -2.22 -8.85
N THR A 75 -3.96 -2.85 -7.90
CA THR A 75 -4.55 -3.38 -6.67
C THR A 75 -4.71 -2.32 -5.59
N GLU A 76 -3.69 -1.50 -5.41
CA GLU A 76 -3.68 -0.48 -4.36
C GLU A 76 -2.88 0.75 -4.79
N VAL A 77 -3.30 1.91 -4.28
CA VAL A 77 -2.52 3.15 -4.37
C VAL A 77 -2.35 3.72 -2.98
N THR A 78 -1.11 3.92 -2.54
CA THR A 78 -0.79 4.57 -1.26
C THR A 78 -0.16 5.94 -1.51
N LEU A 79 -0.65 6.95 -0.78
CA LEU A 79 -0.08 8.30 -0.79
C LEU A 79 0.75 8.55 0.45
N GLU A 80 1.92 9.11 0.29
CA GLU A 80 2.77 9.52 1.40
C GLU A 80 2.12 10.67 2.22
N PRO A 81 2.50 10.78 3.50
CA PRO A 81 2.10 11.93 4.31
C PRO A 81 2.54 13.24 3.65
N GLY A 82 1.56 14.09 3.31
CA GLY A 82 1.81 15.33 2.56
C GLY A 82 1.33 15.29 1.10
N GLY A 83 1.02 14.13 0.55
CA GLY A 83 0.38 13.96 -0.76
C GLY A 83 1.24 14.37 -1.97
N LYS A 84 2.57 14.47 -1.81
CA LYS A 84 3.49 14.83 -2.90
C LYS A 84 3.89 13.64 -3.76
N SER A 85 3.97 12.47 -3.16
CA SER A 85 4.34 11.19 -3.77
C SER A 85 3.37 10.09 -3.40
N GLY A 86 3.31 9.06 -4.23
CA GLY A 86 2.50 7.87 -4.00
C GLY A 86 3.08 6.65 -4.70
N HIS A 87 2.62 5.50 -4.26
CA HIS A 87 3.01 4.20 -4.78
C HIS A 87 1.76 3.50 -5.32
N ALA A 88 1.80 3.09 -6.58
CA ALA A 88 0.76 2.28 -7.19
C ALA A 88 1.27 0.83 -7.29
N TYR A 89 0.54 -0.08 -6.70
CA TYR A 89 0.83 -1.50 -6.71
C TYR A 89 0.06 -2.16 -7.84
N ILE A 90 0.78 -2.86 -8.71
CA ILE A 90 0.25 -3.46 -9.93
C ILE A 90 0.42 -4.97 -9.82
N GLN A 91 -0.69 -5.69 -9.91
CA GLN A 91 -0.70 -7.13 -10.03
C GLN A 91 -0.63 -7.49 -11.51
N VAL A 92 0.30 -8.35 -11.87
CA VAL A 92 0.50 -8.86 -13.22
C VAL A 92 0.22 -10.35 -13.24
N VAL A 93 -0.59 -10.78 -14.20
CA VAL A 93 -0.85 -12.20 -14.43
C VAL A 93 0.25 -12.74 -15.33
N GLY A 94 1.19 -13.48 -14.72
CA GLY A 94 2.30 -14.07 -15.48
C GLY A 94 3.51 -14.42 -14.64
N ASP A 95 4.64 -14.62 -15.33
CA ASP A 95 5.91 -14.93 -14.72
C ASP A 95 6.70 -13.66 -14.31
N GLU A 96 7.90 -13.85 -13.79
CA GLU A 96 8.74 -12.72 -13.33
C GLU A 96 9.28 -11.87 -14.50
N ALA A 97 9.42 -12.47 -15.67
CA ALA A 97 9.85 -11.75 -16.87
C ALA A 97 8.73 -10.84 -17.40
N GLU A 98 7.48 -11.30 -17.35
CA GLU A 98 6.30 -10.51 -17.69
C GLU A 98 6.07 -9.38 -16.68
N GLU A 99 6.27 -9.64 -15.38
CA GLU A 99 6.24 -8.59 -14.34
C GLU A 99 7.25 -7.47 -14.65
N GLN A 100 8.47 -7.84 -14.97
CA GLN A 100 9.53 -6.88 -15.28
C GLN A 100 9.24 -6.09 -16.56
N SER A 101 8.82 -6.78 -17.61
CA SER A 101 8.43 -6.16 -18.89
C SER A 101 7.29 -5.16 -18.73
N THR A 102 6.27 -5.54 -17.96
CA THR A 102 5.13 -4.67 -17.65
C THR A 102 5.56 -3.44 -16.85
N LEU A 103 6.42 -3.62 -15.85
CA LEU A 103 6.92 -2.49 -15.06
C LEU A 103 7.71 -1.50 -15.93
N GLU A 104 8.55 -1.98 -16.84
CA GLU A 104 9.29 -1.15 -17.79
C GLU A 104 8.36 -0.39 -18.74
N GLY A 105 7.30 -1.06 -19.24
CA GLY A 105 6.28 -0.44 -20.05
C GLY A 105 5.52 0.67 -19.31
N LEU A 106 5.12 0.42 -18.07
CA LEU A 106 4.45 1.43 -17.23
C LEU A 106 5.36 2.62 -16.90
N MET A 107 6.65 2.37 -16.64
CA MET A 107 7.62 3.45 -16.40
C MET A 107 7.81 4.30 -17.66
N ALA A 108 7.85 3.71 -18.86
CA ALA A 108 7.90 4.43 -20.11
C ALA A 108 6.62 5.23 -20.38
N ALA A 109 5.46 4.68 -20.05
CA ALA A 109 4.14 5.32 -20.20
C ALA A 109 3.80 6.33 -19.10
N ARG A 110 4.64 6.51 -18.07
CA ARG A 110 4.38 7.34 -16.88
C ARG A 110 3.90 8.75 -17.22
N GLY A 111 4.52 9.37 -18.23
CA GLY A 111 4.14 10.73 -18.67
C GLY A 111 2.73 10.77 -19.24
N TYR A 112 2.36 9.79 -20.03
CA TYR A 112 1.03 9.64 -20.59
C TYR A 112 -0.02 9.41 -19.48
N ILE A 113 0.24 8.43 -18.61
CA ILE A 113 -0.65 8.13 -17.46
C ILE A 113 -0.88 9.39 -16.62
N ARG A 114 0.18 10.15 -16.33
CA ARG A 114 0.06 11.39 -15.58
C ARG A 114 -0.83 12.42 -16.27
N ALA A 115 -0.70 12.58 -17.59
CA ALA A 115 -1.50 13.52 -18.36
C ALA A 115 -2.99 13.13 -18.35
N GLN A 116 -3.29 11.84 -18.54
CA GLN A 116 -4.65 11.31 -18.49
C GLN A 116 -5.28 11.46 -17.10
N LEU A 117 -4.53 11.18 -16.03
CA LEU A 117 -5.02 11.37 -14.67
C LEU A 117 -5.33 12.83 -14.34
N LEU A 118 -4.51 13.78 -14.79
CA LEU A 118 -4.76 15.21 -14.60
C LEU A 118 -6.05 15.67 -15.30
N ASP A 119 -6.27 15.19 -16.51
CA ASP A 119 -7.45 15.51 -17.31
C ASP A 119 -8.73 14.94 -16.68
N ARG A 120 -8.73 13.65 -16.33
CA ARG A 120 -9.88 12.96 -15.77
C ARG A 120 -10.26 13.39 -14.36
N MET A 121 -9.27 13.57 -13.50
CA MET A 121 -9.51 14.01 -12.13
C MET A 121 -9.77 15.50 -12.01
N GLY A 122 -9.48 16.32 -13.03
CA GLY A 122 -9.65 17.77 -13.01
C GLY A 122 -8.83 18.47 -11.93
N VAL A 123 -7.72 17.86 -11.48
CA VAL A 123 -6.86 18.42 -10.43
C VAL A 123 -5.69 19.18 -11.04
N ARG A 124 -5.26 20.26 -10.35
CA ARG A 124 -4.11 21.05 -10.80
C ARG A 124 -2.76 20.41 -10.48
N HIS A 125 -2.73 19.61 -9.43
CA HIS A 125 -1.52 18.95 -8.94
C HIS A 125 -1.82 17.49 -8.67
N LEU A 126 -1.06 16.60 -9.32
CA LEU A 126 -1.08 15.19 -9.09
C LEU A 126 0.19 14.77 -8.35
N PRO A 127 0.11 13.88 -7.35
CA PRO A 127 1.27 13.27 -6.73
C PRO A 127 2.20 12.63 -7.77
N GLU A 128 3.47 12.54 -7.45
CA GLU A 128 4.39 11.74 -8.23
C GLU A 128 4.15 10.26 -7.94
N ILE A 129 3.68 9.50 -8.93
CA ILE A 129 3.31 8.09 -8.75
C ILE A 129 4.46 7.21 -9.21
N SER A 130 4.88 6.28 -8.34
CA SER A 130 5.83 5.22 -8.62
C SER A 130 5.09 3.90 -8.72
N PHE A 131 5.40 3.10 -9.75
CA PHE A 131 4.78 1.79 -9.96
C PHE A 131 5.61 0.69 -9.31
N HIS A 132 4.94 -0.25 -8.65
CA HIS A 132 5.52 -1.41 -7.99
C HIS A 132 4.72 -2.65 -8.31
N ILE A 133 5.38 -3.78 -8.41
CA ILE A 133 4.68 -5.07 -8.58
C ILE A 133 4.10 -5.52 -7.25
N ASP A 134 2.81 -5.84 -7.25
CA ASP A 134 2.13 -6.45 -6.11
C ASP A 134 2.33 -7.97 -6.15
N ARG A 135 3.06 -8.48 -5.17
CA ARG A 135 3.31 -9.92 -4.97
C ARG A 135 2.50 -10.52 -3.81
N SER A 136 1.55 -9.79 -3.28
CA SER A 136 0.78 -10.19 -2.09
C SER A 136 0.07 -11.53 -2.29
N GLU A 137 -0.55 -11.77 -3.44
CA GLU A 137 -1.18 -13.06 -3.74
C GLU A 137 -0.20 -14.22 -3.76
N LYS A 138 0.97 -14.05 -4.39
CA LYS A 138 2.02 -15.08 -4.46
C LYS A 138 2.53 -15.41 -3.05
N ILE A 139 2.68 -14.39 -2.19
CA ILE A 139 3.10 -14.55 -0.79
C ILE A 139 2.03 -15.27 0.02
N ASN A 140 0.76 -14.86 -0.11
CA ASN A 140 -0.37 -15.47 0.59
C ASN A 140 -0.54 -16.94 0.21
N ALA A 141 -0.52 -17.28 -1.07
CA ALA A 141 -0.58 -18.66 -1.55
C ALA A 141 0.56 -19.52 -1.00
N ARG A 142 1.77 -18.95 -0.90
CA ARG A 142 2.92 -19.65 -0.30
C ARG A 142 2.74 -19.86 1.21
N MET A 143 2.23 -18.86 1.93
CA MET A 143 1.90 -18.97 3.36
C MET A 143 0.84 -20.03 3.60
N ASP A 144 -0.24 -20.07 2.84
CA ASP A 144 -1.30 -21.06 2.96
C ASP A 144 -0.79 -22.47 2.72
N SER A 145 0.09 -22.65 1.74
CA SER A 145 0.76 -23.93 1.48
C SER A 145 1.60 -24.39 2.67
N LEU A 146 2.34 -23.49 3.30
CA LEU A 146 3.15 -23.78 4.48
C LEU A 146 2.27 -24.11 5.69
N LEU A 147 1.22 -23.35 5.95
CA LEU A 147 0.27 -23.59 7.04
C LEU A 147 -0.42 -24.94 6.88
N THR A 148 -0.83 -25.29 5.66
CA THR A 148 -1.44 -26.59 5.36
C THR A 148 -0.47 -27.74 5.63
N ARG A 149 0.81 -27.60 5.24
CA ARG A 149 1.85 -28.59 5.54
C ARG A 149 2.09 -28.74 7.04
N MET A 150 2.10 -27.64 7.79
CA MET A 150 2.27 -27.66 9.25
C MET A 150 1.10 -28.35 9.95
N LYS A 151 -0.15 -28.02 9.58
CA LYS A 151 -1.36 -28.69 10.10
C LYS A 151 -1.33 -30.20 9.84
N LYS A 152 -0.93 -30.61 8.63
CA LYS A 152 -0.80 -32.04 8.28
C LYS A 152 0.27 -32.77 9.08
N ARG A 153 1.38 -32.10 9.42
CA ARG A 153 2.44 -32.65 10.29
C ARG A 153 1.98 -32.82 11.75
N GLN A 154 1.25 -31.84 12.30
CA GLN A 154 0.72 -31.89 13.66
C GLN A 154 -0.34 -32.98 13.82
N GLY A 155 -1.24 -33.17 12.85
CA GLY A 155 -2.24 -34.27 12.86
C GLY A 155 -1.61 -35.65 12.84
N ARG A 156 -0.45 -35.85 12.18
CA ARG A 156 0.28 -37.14 12.17
C ARG A 156 1.02 -37.41 13.48
N ASN A 157 1.44 -36.38 14.22
CA ASN A 157 2.13 -36.58 15.52
C ASN A 157 1.15 -36.76 16.69
N GLY A 158 -0.08 -36.22 16.58
CA GLY A 158 -1.13 -36.41 17.60
C GLY A 158 -1.65 -37.85 17.66
N GLY A 159 -1.69 -38.57 16.53
CA GLY A 159 -2.16 -39.96 16.46
C GLY A 159 -1.18 -40.99 17.03
N ARG A 160 0.10 -40.67 17.15
CA ARG A 160 1.13 -41.62 17.69
C ARG A 160 1.22 -41.65 19.22
N LYS A 161 0.65 -40.66 19.91
CA LYS A 161 0.69 -40.59 21.39
C LYS A 161 -0.45 -41.33 22.08
N SER A 162 -1.51 -41.71 21.38
CA SER A 162 -2.65 -42.42 21.96
C SER A 162 -2.53 -43.97 21.96
N GLU A 163 -1.61 -44.56 21.19
CA GLU A 163 -1.42 -45.99 21.15
C GLU A 163 -0.37 -46.55 22.15
N ALA A 164 0.40 -45.70 22.81
CA ALA A 164 1.48 -46.10 23.72
C ALA A 164 1.07 -46.18 25.20
N VAL A 165 -0.23 -46.02 25.54
CA VAL A 165 -0.71 -46.05 26.95
C VAL A 165 -1.64 -47.26 27.25
N GLN A 166 -1.80 -48.18 26.31
CA GLN A 166 -2.54 -49.43 26.56
C GLN A 166 -1.68 -50.66 26.25
N SER A 167 -0.67 -50.90 27.09
CA SER A 167 -0.02 -52.21 27.24
C SER A 167 0.62 -52.31 28.62
#